data_c36869a97023e7b642a582808f40c4e7
#
_entry.id   c36869a97023e7b642a582808f40c4e7
#
_cell.length_a   1.000
_cell.length_b   1.000
_cell.length_c   1.000
_cell.angle_alpha   90.00
_cell.angle_beta   90.00
_cell.angle_gamma   90.00
#
_symmetry.space_group_name_H-M   'P 1'
#
loop_
_entity.id
_entity.type
_entity.pdbx_description
1 polymer ?
#
loop_
_entity_poly.entity_id
_entity_poly.type
_entity_poly.pdbx_seq_one_letter_code
_entity_poly.pdbx_strand_id
1 'polypeptide(L)'
;AYTKQEGITNVSGYERFTGRANVTHQTDKVLLEANAMYTNSTQNVNNEGTSFASPIMCYAMTASPSTYPYNEDGSFSSNFPALNGANPIQTETYNYNRATINRFLGSMAATWTIWDNLKLKEAISYDFNQNNERIWWDPRSNDGRSSNGVYQRVMGNRGQLNTQTQLSYNKSFGLHNLDALVGFETEDYKYDYLYANGNQYPSYLP
;
A
#
# COMPACT_ATOMS: atom_id res chain seq x y z
N ALA A 1 -9.28 -10.35 9.67
CA ALA A 1 -10.24 -9.90 8.64
C ALA A 1 -9.68 -10.19 7.25
N TYR A 2 -10.54 -10.56 6.33
CA TYR A 2 -10.25 -10.71 4.90
C TYR A 2 -11.20 -9.83 4.11
N THR A 3 -10.69 -9.16 3.10
CA THR A 3 -11.47 -8.34 2.17
C THR A 3 -11.04 -8.67 0.75
N LYS A 4 -12.01 -8.89 -0.14
CA LYS A 4 -11.81 -9.02 -1.58
C LYS A 4 -12.77 -8.07 -2.27
N GLN A 5 -12.26 -7.28 -3.21
CA GLN A 5 -13.01 -6.34 -4.02
C GLN A 5 -12.60 -6.50 -5.48
N GLU A 6 -13.57 -6.54 -6.35
CA GLU A 6 -13.38 -6.53 -7.80
C GLU A 6 -13.79 -5.16 -8.32
N GLY A 7 -13.01 -4.59 -9.20
CA GLY A 7 -13.33 -3.31 -9.82
C GLY A 7 -14.28 -3.46 -10.98
N ILE A 8 -14.67 -2.34 -11.57
CA ILE A 8 -15.55 -2.29 -12.75
C ILE A 8 -14.82 -2.69 -14.05
N THR A 9 -13.50 -2.70 -14.05
CA THR A 9 -12.67 -3.19 -15.17
C THR A 9 -12.19 -4.61 -14.88
N ASN A 10 -12.02 -5.43 -15.92
CA ASN A 10 -11.74 -6.86 -15.78
C ASN A 10 -10.46 -7.19 -15.01
N VAL A 11 -9.49 -6.28 -15.01
CA VAL A 11 -8.17 -6.51 -14.38
C VAL A 11 -8.00 -5.81 -13.05
N SER A 12 -8.92 -4.92 -12.65
CA SER A 12 -8.84 -4.22 -11.38
C SER A 12 -9.36 -5.06 -10.23
N GLY A 13 -8.57 -5.17 -9.18
CA GLY A 13 -8.96 -5.95 -8.01
C GLY A 13 -8.09 -5.61 -6.80
N TYR A 14 -8.65 -5.85 -5.63
CA TYR A 14 -7.99 -5.63 -4.35
C TYR A 14 -8.30 -6.77 -3.40
N GLU A 15 -7.25 -7.33 -2.82
CA GLU A 15 -7.37 -8.33 -1.76
C GLU A 15 -6.56 -7.89 -0.55
N ARG A 16 -7.11 -8.07 0.64
CA ARG A 16 -6.44 -7.71 1.89
C ARG A 16 -6.72 -8.73 2.97
N PHE A 17 -5.67 -9.17 3.62
CA PHE A 17 -5.71 -9.92 4.88
C PHE A 17 -5.18 -9.03 6.01
N THR A 18 -5.87 -9.03 7.16
CA THR A 18 -5.43 -8.31 8.36
C THR A 18 -5.59 -9.20 9.59
N GLY A 19 -4.49 -9.40 10.30
CA GLY A 19 -4.43 -10.01 11.63
C GLY A 19 -4.14 -8.95 12.69
N ARG A 20 -4.80 -9.03 13.86
CA ARG A 20 -4.56 -8.15 15.01
C ARG A 20 -4.52 -8.97 16.30
N ALA A 21 -3.57 -8.63 17.16
CA ALA A 21 -3.46 -9.16 18.51
C ALA A 21 -3.25 -8.00 19.49
N ASN A 22 -3.98 -8.02 20.60
CA ASN A 22 -3.83 -7.06 21.69
C ASN A 22 -3.73 -7.85 22.99
N VAL A 23 -2.77 -7.47 23.82
CA VAL A 23 -2.55 -8.10 25.13
C VAL A 23 -2.41 -6.99 26.16
N THR A 24 -3.11 -7.15 27.27
CA THR A 24 -3.00 -6.25 28.42
C THR A 24 -2.76 -7.11 29.66
N HIS A 25 -1.77 -6.76 30.45
CA HIS A 25 -1.49 -7.36 31.74
C HIS A 25 -1.36 -6.29 32.79
N GLN A 26 -2.11 -6.43 33.88
CA GLN A 26 -2.17 -5.45 34.96
C GLN A 26 -1.89 -6.12 36.31
N THR A 27 -1.02 -5.49 37.07
CA THR A 27 -0.79 -5.73 38.49
C THR A 27 -1.11 -4.49 39.31
N ASP A 28 -0.95 -4.52 40.63
CA ASP A 28 -1.19 -3.36 41.50
C ASP A 28 -0.35 -2.14 41.11
N LYS A 29 0.86 -2.34 40.57
CA LYS A 29 1.82 -1.27 40.26
C LYS A 29 2.21 -1.14 38.79
N VAL A 30 1.92 -2.13 37.97
CA VAL A 30 2.39 -2.16 36.59
C VAL A 30 1.24 -2.51 35.65
N LEU A 31 1.05 -1.70 34.64
CA LEU A 31 0.20 -1.97 33.49
C LEU A 31 1.09 -2.15 32.24
N LEU A 32 0.99 -3.32 31.63
CA LEU A 32 1.64 -3.65 30.36
C LEU A 32 0.59 -3.75 29.26
N GLU A 33 0.83 -3.09 28.15
CA GLU A 33 -0.02 -3.10 26.99
C GLU A 33 0.83 -3.45 25.75
N ALA A 34 0.39 -4.38 24.94
CA ALA A 34 1.04 -4.73 23.69
C ALA A 34 -0.01 -4.91 22.60
N ASN A 35 0.24 -4.30 21.45
CA ASN A 35 -0.62 -4.36 20.29
C ASN A 35 0.23 -4.72 19.08
N ALA A 36 -0.28 -5.61 18.23
CA ALA A 36 0.33 -5.93 16.95
C ALA A 36 -0.74 -6.06 15.88
N MET A 37 -0.48 -5.51 14.72
CA MET A 37 -1.30 -5.64 13.52
C MET A 37 -0.41 -5.94 12.32
N TYR A 38 -0.77 -6.97 11.58
CA TYR A 38 -0.17 -7.27 10.29
C TYR A 38 -1.22 -7.21 9.20
N THR A 39 -0.88 -6.53 8.12
CA THR A 39 -1.72 -6.44 6.93
C THR A 39 -0.90 -6.83 5.71
N ASN A 40 -1.43 -7.74 4.91
CA ASN A 40 -0.96 -8.03 3.56
C ASN A 40 -2.08 -7.65 2.60
N SER A 41 -1.77 -6.85 1.60
CA SER A 41 -2.72 -6.52 0.52
C SER A 41 -2.07 -6.65 -0.84
N THR A 42 -2.87 -7.10 -1.80
CA THR A 42 -2.51 -7.16 -3.21
C THR A 42 -3.53 -6.38 -4.00
N GLN A 43 -3.07 -5.52 -4.87
CA GLN A 43 -3.88 -4.72 -5.76
C GLN A 43 -3.41 -4.92 -7.20
N ASN A 44 -4.34 -5.23 -8.09
CA ASN A 44 -4.15 -5.09 -9.53
C ASN A 44 -4.63 -3.68 -9.89
N VAL A 45 -3.72 -2.89 -10.46
CA VAL A 45 -3.94 -1.48 -10.75
C VAL A 45 -4.08 -1.31 -12.26
N ASN A 46 -5.10 -0.62 -12.70
CA ASN A 46 -5.13 -0.14 -14.08
C ASN A 46 -4.18 1.05 -14.21
N ASN A 47 -3.47 1.12 -15.32
CA ASN A 47 -2.77 2.36 -15.65
C ASN A 47 -3.80 3.47 -15.83
N GLU A 48 -3.76 4.44 -14.95
CA GLU A 48 -4.65 5.59 -14.99
C GLU A 48 -3.94 6.80 -15.61
N GLY A 49 -4.71 7.76 -16.08
CA GLY A 49 -4.23 9.01 -16.63
C GLY A 49 -4.53 9.21 -18.12
N THR A 50 -3.76 10.08 -18.75
CA THR A 50 -3.93 10.43 -20.18
C THR A 50 -3.19 9.49 -21.13
N SER A 51 -2.60 8.42 -20.64
CA SER A 51 -1.89 7.45 -21.44
C SER A 51 -2.87 6.55 -22.19
N PHE A 52 -2.50 6.13 -23.39
CA PHE A 52 -3.23 5.10 -24.15
C PHE A 52 -3.30 3.75 -23.43
N ALA A 53 -2.48 3.58 -22.40
CA ALA A 53 -2.48 2.44 -21.51
C ALA A 53 -3.60 2.42 -20.44
N SER A 54 -4.39 3.51 -20.34
CA SER A 54 -5.51 3.57 -19.40
C SER A 54 -6.79 3.05 -20.05
N PRO A 55 -7.25 1.83 -19.72
CA PRO A 55 -8.47 1.29 -20.33
C PRO A 55 -9.70 2.12 -19.98
N ILE A 56 -9.80 2.65 -18.77
CA ILE A 56 -10.94 3.49 -18.37
C ILE A 56 -11.04 4.75 -19.21
N MET A 57 -9.93 5.48 -19.35
CA MET A 57 -9.90 6.70 -20.16
C MET A 57 -10.14 6.41 -21.65
N CYS A 58 -9.54 5.33 -22.14
CA CYS A 58 -9.71 4.93 -23.53
C CYS A 58 -11.17 4.57 -23.85
N TYR A 59 -11.82 3.81 -23.01
CA TYR A 59 -13.22 3.43 -23.22
C TYR A 59 -14.19 4.56 -22.98
N ALA A 60 -14.04 5.27 -21.86
CA ALA A 60 -15.04 6.24 -21.44
C ALA A 60 -15.02 7.52 -22.26
N MET A 61 -13.86 7.92 -22.79
CA MET A 61 -13.68 9.25 -23.34
C MET A 61 -13.34 9.30 -24.82
N THR A 62 -12.78 8.25 -25.40
CA THR A 62 -12.18 8.35 -26.75
C THR A 62 -12.56 7.23 -27.72
N ALA A 63 -12.96 6.06 -27.23
CA ALA A 63 -13.38 4.98 -28.12
C ALA A 63 -14.76 5.27 -28.72
N SER A 64 -14.88 5.13 -30.03
CA SER A 64 -16.20 5.19 -30.68
C SER A 64 -17.02 3.97 -30.28
N PRO A 65 -18.31 4.13 -29.94
CA PRO A 65 -19.22 3.01 -29.65
C PRO A 65 -19.36 2.00 -30.81
N SER A 66 -19.03 2.40 -32.04
CA SER A 66 -19.06 1.53 -33.22
C SER A 66 -17.76 0.75 -33.43
N THR A 67 -16.73 0.97 -32.62
CA THR A 67 -15.46 0.26 -32.74
C THR A 67 -15.54 -1.10 -32.10
N TYR A 68 -15.29 -2.15 -32.87
CA TYR A 68 -15.27 -3.52 -32.38
C TYR A 68 -13.82 -3.94 -32.02
N PRO A 69 -13.61 -4.53 -30.84
CA PRO A 69 -12.26 -4.80 -30.34
C PRO A 69 -11.57 -6.01 -30.97
N TYR A 70 -12.30 -6.83 -31.76
CA TYR A 70 -11.78 -8.03 -32.39
C TYR A 70 -11.98 -7.99 -33.89
N ASN A 71 -11.09 -8.62 -34.62
CA ASN A 71 -11.24 -8.94 -36.04
C ASN A 71 -12.12 -10.19 -36.22
N GLU A 72 -12.51 -10.50 -37.46
CA GLU A 72 -13.31 -11.69 -37.79
C GLU A 72 -12.62 -13.00 -37.43
N ASP A 73 -11.29 -13.03 -37.43
CA ASP A 73 -10.46 -14.16 -37.05
C ASP A 73 -10.27 -14.29 -35.52
N GLY A 74 -10.87 -13.40 -34.72
CA GLY A 74 -10.76 -13.36 -33.26
C GLY A 74 -9.49 -12.67 -32.74
N SER A 75 -8.59 -12.19 -33.60
CA SER A 75 -7.44 -11.40 -33.19
C SER A 75 -7.87 -9.99 -32.74
N PHE A 76 -7.00 -9.30 -31.99
CA PHE A 76 -7.27 -7.94 -31.54
C PHE A 76 -7.24 -6.95 -32.72
N SER A 77 -8.30 -6.17 -32.84
CA SER A 77 -8.39 -5.13 -33.85
C SER A 77 -7.47 -3.95 -33.49
N SER A 78 -6.78 -3.38 -34.46
CA SER A 78 -6.06 -2.11 -34.34
C SER A 78 -6.86 -0.92 -34.87
N ASN A 79 -8.15 -1.11 -35.20
CA ASN A 79 -9.00 -0.06 -35.73
C ASN A 79 -9.55 0.85 -34.61
N PHE A 80 -8.65 1.52 -33.92
CA PHE A 80 -8.94 2.53 -32.87
C PHE A 80 -8.27 3.85 -33.25
N PRO A 81 -8.79 4.57 -34.24
CA PRO A 81 -8.12 5.76 -34.80
C PRO A 81 -7.90 6.87 -33.74
N ALA A 82 -8.85 7.08 -32.84
CA ALA A 82 -8.70 8.06 -31.76
C ALA A 82 -7.65 7.69 -30.71
N LEU A 83 -7.18 6.46 -30.72
CA LEU A 83 -6.21 5.88 -29.76
C LEU A 83 -4.90 5.44 -30.44
N ASN A 84 -4.62 5.93 -31.65
CA ASN A 84 -3.45 5.53 -32.45
C ASN A 84 -3.35 4.00 -32.64
N GLY A 85 -4.47 3.32 -32.77
CA GLY A 85 -4.54 1.86 -32.90
C GLY A 85 -4.41 1.08 -31.58
N ALA A 86 -4.34 1.74 -30.44
CA ALA A 86 -4.30 1.06 -29.14
C ALA A 86 -5.67 0.45 -28.83
N ASN A 87 -5.72 -0.87 -28.72
CA ASN A 87 -6.91 -1.60 -28.33
C ASN A 87 -6.92 -1.78 -26.81
N PRO A 88 -7.88 -1.19 -26.09
CA PRO A 88 -7.92 -1.26 -24.63
C PRO A 88 -8.05 -2.69 -24.08
N ILE A 89 -8.81 -3.57 -24.77
CA ILE A 89 -8.95 -4.99 -24.38
C ILE A 89 -7.61 -5.72 -24.54
N GLN A 90 -6.88 -5.45 -25.62
CA GLN A 90 -5.56 -6.00 -25.83
C GLN A 90 -4.59 -5.57 -24.72
N THR A 91 -4.64 -4.28 -24.37
CA THR A 91 -3.82 -3.72 -23.30
C THR A 91 -4.12 -4.40 -21.95
N GLU A 92 -5.39 -4.51 -21.58
CA GLU A 92 -5.80 -5.22 -20.36
C GLU A 92 -5.40 -6.71 -20.34
N THR A 93 -5.39 -7.34 -21.52
CA THR A 93 -5.07 -8.78 -21.63
C THR A 93 -3.57 -9.06 -21.47
N TYR A 94 -2.73 -8.18 -21.98
CA TYR A 94 -1.29 -8.42 -22.08
C TYR A 94 -0.47 -7.68 -21.04
N ASN A 95 -0.92 -6.49 -20.62
CA ASN A 95 -0.21 -5.70 -19.63
C ASN A 95 -0.72 -6.00 -18.22
N TYR A 96 0.14 -5.83 -17.24
CA TYR A 96 -0.30 -5.81 -15.84
C TYR A 96 0.45 -4.78 -15.01
N ASN A 97 -0.22 -4.28 -13.99
CA ASN A 97 0.36 -3.55 -12.88
C ASN A 97 -0.16 -4.17 -11.58
N ARG A 98 0.75 -4.73 -10.79
CA ARG A 98 0.41 -5.40 -9.54
C ARG A 98 1.26 -4.87 -8.40
N ALA A 99 0.59 -4.33 -7.38
CA ALA A 99 1.21 -3.87 -6.14
C ALA A 99 0.89 -4.84 -5.00
N THR A 100 1.90 -5.20 -4.24
CA THR A 100 1.76 -5.95 -2.98
C THR A 100 2.31 -5.11 -1.84
N ILE A 101 1.49 -4.90 -0.81
CA ILE A 101 1.85 -4.10 0.35
C ILE A 101 1.81 -4.99 1.59
N ASN A 102 2.93 -5.03 2.32
CA ASN A 102 3.03 -5.64 3.63
C ASN A 102 3.18 -4.53 4.66
N ARG A 103 2.34 -4.50 5.68
CA ARG A 103 2.44 -3.53 6.76
C ARG A 103 2.41 -4.24 8.10
N PHE A 104 3.33 -3.91 8.95
CA PHE A 104 3.37 -4.31 10.34
C PHE A 104 3.31 -3.05 11.21
N LEU A 105 2.36 -3.01 12.14
CA LEU A 105 2.25 -1.98 13.17
C LEU A 105 2.28 -2.68 14.52
N GLY A 106 3.31 -2.38 15.31
CA GLY A 106 3.47 -2.90 16.66
C GLY A 106 3.64 -1.77 17.67
N SER A 107 3.07 -1.93 18.86
CA SER A 107 3.30 -1.01 19.98
C SER A 107 3.35 -1.78 21.30
N MET A 108 4.20 -1.32 22.18
CA MET A 108 4.28 -1.79 23.58
C MET A 108 4.32 -0.57 24.50
N ALA A 109 3.63 -0.64 25.60
CA ALA A 109 3.69 0.36 26.65
C ALA A 109 3.74 -0.30 28.02
N ALA A 110 4.54 0.29 28.91
CA ALA A 110 4.60 -0.08 30.31
C ALA A 110 4.33 1.16 31.15
N THR A 111 3.32 1.10 32.01
CA THR A 111 3.03 2.16 32.98
C THR A 111 3.32 1.62 34.38
N TRP A 112 4.25 2.24 35.06
CA TRP A 112 4.62 1.92 36.42
C TRP A 112 4.09 2.98 37.40
N THR A 113 3.28 2.56 38.36
CA THR A 113 2.83 3.41 39.48
C THR A 113 3.93 3.36 40.56
N ILE A 114 4.79 4.40 40.56
CA ILE A 114 5.91 4.56 41.50
C ILE A 114 5.35 4.84 42.91
N TRP A 115 4.44 5.81 42.98
CA TRP A 115 3.62 6.14 44.15
C TRP A 115 2.17 6.36 43.68
N ASP A 116 1.22 6.43 44.62
CA ASP A 116 -0.20 6.57 44.26
C ASP A 116 -0.50 7.80 43.37
N ASN A 117 0.35 8.80 43.45
CA ASN A 117 0.23 10.06 42.75
C ASN A 117 1.32 10.27 41.67
N LEU A 118 2.22 9.33 41.46
CA LEU A 118 3.32 9.43 40.47
C LEU A 118 3.39 8.19 39.61
N LYS A 119 3.27 8.39 38.28
CA LYS A 119 3.36 7.31 37.29
C LYS A 119 4.41 7.64 36.24
N LEU A 120 5.20 6.62 35.86
CA LEU A 120 6.09 6.64 34.73
C LEU A 120 5.51 5.73 33.64
N LYS A 121 5.38 6.26 32.43
CA LYS A 121 5.00 5.48 31.24
C LYS A 121 6.13 5.51 30.22
N GLU A 122 6.52 4.34 29.76
CA GLU A 122 7.38 4.11 28.61
C GLU A 122 6.58 3.45 27.51
N ALA A 123 6.67 3.98 26.31
CA ALA A 123 6.02 3.41 25.14
C ALA A 123 6.98 3.38 23.96
N ILE A 124 6.87 2.32 23.17
CA ILE A 124 7.59 2.13 21.91
C ILE A 124 6.59 1.69 20.86
N SER A 125 6.67 2.25 19.67
CA SER A 125 5.89 1.79 18.52
C SER A 125 6.74 1.73 17.26
N TYR A 126 6.45 0.74 16.42
CA TYR A 126 7.10 0.54 15.14
C TYR A 126 6.07 0.33 14.04
N ASP A 127 6.10 1.19 13.02
CA ASP A 127 5.31 1.07 11.80
C ASP A 127 6.24 0.75 10.65
N PHE A 128 6.11 -0.45 10.10
CA PHE A 128 6.85 -0.90 8.92
C PHE A 128 5.90 -1.11 7.75
N ASN A 129 6.21 -0.50 6.61
CA ASN A 129 5.45 -0.64 5.38
C ASN A 129 6.40 -0.97 4.24
N GLN A 130 6.13 -2.08 3.55
CA GLN A 130 6.84 -2.49 2.35
C GLN A 130 5.88 -2.48 1.16
N ASN A 131 6.19 -1.70 0.14
CA ASN A 131 5.52 -1.72 -1.15
C ASN A 131 6.39 -2.44 -2.18
N ASN A 132 5.79 -3.35 -2.95
CA ASN A 132 6.44 -4.07 -4.04
C ASN A 132 5.51 -4.06 -5.25
N GLU A 133 5.82 -3.22 -6.22
CA GLU A 133 5.04 -3.04 -7.43
C GLU A 133 5.78 -3.64 -8.62
N ARG A 134 5.03 -4.30 -9.50
CA ARG A 134 5.49 -4.92 -10.73
C ARG A 134 4.63 -4.44 -11.87
N ILE A 135 5.26 -3.85 -12.87
CA ILE A 135 4.61 -3.34 -14.07
C ILE A 135 5.19 -4.08 -15.27
N TRP A 136 4.31 -4.60 -16.10
CA TRP A 136 4.68 -5.24 -17.37
C TRP A 136 3.89 -4.62 -18.52
N TRP A 137 4.59 -4.17 -19.53
CA TRP A 137 4.05 -3.77 -20.81
C TRP A 137 4.53 -4.78 -21.87
N ASP A 138 3.61 -5.57 -22.36
CA ASP A 138 3.89 -6.64 -23.31
C ASP A 138 4.27 -6.08 -24.68
N PRO A 139 5.25 -6.66 -25.38
CA PRO A 139 5.62 -6.22 -26.75
C PRO A 139 4.47 -6.26 -27.75
N ARG A 140 3.45 -7.04 -27.49
CA ARG A 140 2.24 -7.13 -28.34
C ARG A 140 1.27 -5.98 -28.07
N SER A 141 1.36 -5.35 -26.92
CA SER A 141 0.56 -4.17 -26.59
C SER A 141 1.12 -2.91 -27.28
N ASN A 142 0.27 -1.89 -27.41
CA ASN A 142 0.71 -0.61 -27.97
C ASN A 142 1.78 0.05 -27.10
N ASP A 143 1.73 -0.13 -25.78
CA ASP A 143 2.65 0.49 -24.82
C ASP A 143 4.04 -0.17 -24.84
N GLY A 144 4.08 -1.49 -24.99
CA GLY A 144 5.32 -2.24 -24.96
C GLY A 144 6.00 -2.39 -26.31
N ARG A 145 5.29 -2.16 -27.42
CA ARG A 145 5.77 -2.45 -28.79
C ARG A 145 7.06 -1.72 -29.13
N SER A 146 7.15 -0.43 -28.87
CA SER A 146 8.32 0.38 -29.25
C SER A 146 9.60 -0.02 -28.52
N SER A 147 9.46 -0.61 -27.33
CA SER A 147 10.57 -1.02 -26.47
C SER A 147 10.77 -2.54 -26.43
N ASN A 148 10.06 -3.28 -27.29
CA ASN A 148 10.04 -4.74 -27.28
C ASN A 148 9.81 -5.32 -25.87
N GLY A 149 8.78 -4.79 -25.19
CA GLY A 149 8.42 -5.10 -23.82
C GLY A 149 9.15 -4.22 -22.79
N VAL A 150 8.46 -3.90 -21.73
CA VAL A 150 8.99 -3.14 -20.57
C VAL A 150 8.60 -3.85 -19.30
N TYR A 151 9.59 -4.13 -18.45
CA TYR A 151 9.35 -4.59 -17.08
C TYR A 151 9.92 -3.60 -16.10
N GLN A 152 9.07 -3.16 -15.18
CA GLN A 152 9.46 -2.25 -14.11
C GLN A 152 9.18 -2.89 -12.76
N ARG A 153 10.08 -2.68 -11.84
CA ARG A 153 9.92 -3.07 -10.45
C ARG A 153 10.21 -1.89 -9.54
N VAL A 154 9.23 -1.60 -8.68
CA VAL A 154 9.34 -0.56 -7.66
C VAL A 154 9.26 -1.23 -6.30
N MET A 155 10.25 -1.01 -5.46
CA MET A 155 10.25 -1.48 -4.08
C MET A 155 10.50 -0.29 -3.16
N GLY A 156 9.63 -0.10 -2.18
CA GLY A 156 9.77 0.91 -1.15
C GLY A 156 9.59 0.29 0.22
N ASN A 157 10.58 0.50 1.10
CA ASN A 157 10.49 0.11 2.51
C ASN A 157 10.47 1.38 3.35
N ARG A 158 9.48 1.49 4.22
CA ARG A 158 9.33 2.58 5.18
C ARG A 158 9.29 2.00 6.58
N GLY A 159 10.19 2.44 7.43
CA GLY A 159 10.22 2.10 8.85
C GLY A 159 10.13 3.38 9.69
N GLN A 160 9.27 3.40 10.68
CA GLN A 160 9.13 4.51 11.64
C GLN A 160 9.12 3.93 13.04
N LEU A 161 10.09 4.33 13.84
CA LEU A 161 10.22 3.95 15.24
C LEU A 161 9.94 5.18 16.10
N ASN A 162 8.95 5.08 16.98
CA ASN A 162 8.66 6.11 17.98
C ASN A 162 8.89 5.56 19.38
N THR A 163 9.52 6.37 20.22
CA THR A 163 9.61 6.10 21.67
C THR A 163 9.07 7.28 22.44
N GLN A 164 8.42 7.01 23.55
CA GLN A 164 7.81 8.02 24.39
C GLN A 164 7.99 7.70 25.87
N THR A 165 8.57 8.63 26.61
CA THR A 165 8.67 8.61 28.07
C THR A 165 7.77 9.69 28.65
N GLN A 166 6.91 9.33 29.59
CA GLN A 166 6.00 10.27 30.26
C GLN A 166 6.05 10.07 31.78
N LEU A 167 6.25 11.17 32.51
CA LEU A 167 6.11 11.21 33.95
C LEU A 167 4.90 12.06 34.30
N SER A 168 3.92 11.47 34.98
CA SER A 168 2.69 12.13 35.39
C SER A 168 2.57 12.16 36.93
N TYR A 169 2.25 13.34 37.45
CA TYR A 169 2.00 13.57 38.84
C TYR A 169 0.60 14.15 39.04
N ASN A 170 -0.15 13.59 39.97
CA ASN A 170 -1.54 13.96 40.18
C ASN A 170 -1.86 13.92 41.71
N LYS A 171 -2.20 15.04 42.27
CA LYS A 171 -2.46 15.14 43.71
C LYS A 171 -3.48 16.22 44.06
N SER A 172 -4.38 15.87 45.00
CA SER A 172 -5.33 16.76 45.59
C SER A 172 -4.85 17.30 46.95
N PHE A 173 -4.96 18.58 47.15
CA PHE A 173 -4.61 19.32 48.38
C PHE A 173 -5.84 20.11 48.85
N GLY A 174 -6.70 19.49 49.66
CA GLY A 174 -7.94 20.09 50.06
C GLY A 174 -8.87 20.40 48.89
N LEU A 175 -9.10 21.69 48.59
CA LEU A 175 -9.94 22.14 47.47
C LEU A 175 -9.15 22.29 46.13
N HIS A 176 -7.85 22.08 46.14
CA HIS A 176 -6.99 22.26 44.97
C HIS A 176 -6.55 20.89 44.42
N ASN A 177 -6.58 20.77 43.10
CA ASN A 177 -6.06 19.61 42.38
C ASN A 177 -4.89 20.07 41.51
N LEU A 178 -3.78 19.34 41.59
CA LEU A 178 -2.60 19.56 40.76
C LEU A 178 -2.42 18.35 39.85
N ASP A 179 -2.41 18.58 38.54
CA ASP A 179 -2.05 17.64 37.51
C ASP A 179 -0.84 18.18 36.76
N ALA A 180 0.25 17.42 36.73
CA ALA A 180 1.48 17.77 36.03
C ALA A 180 1.95 16.61 35.16
N LEU A 181 2.41 16.92 33.97
CA LEU A 181 2.96 15.94 33.02
C LEU A 181 4.23 16.48 32.40
N VAL A 182 5.26 15.65 32.37
CA VAL A 182 6.50 15.86 31.61
C VAL A 182 6.68 14.69 30.67
N GLY A 183 6.96 14.98 29.39
CA GLY A 183 7.13 13.97 28.37
C GLY A 183 8.34 14.25 27.50
N PHE A 184 8.93 13.17 27.01
CA PHE A 184 9.98 13.16 25.99
C PHE A 184 9.62 12.15 24.93
N GLU A 185 9.79 12.52 23.66
CA GLU A 185 9.47 11.67 22.50
C GLU A 185 10.60 11.72 21.50
N THR A 186 10.89 10.55 20.89
CA THR A 186 11.81 10.46 19.75
C THR A 186 11.13 9.76 18.58
N GLU A 187 11.47 10.18 17.39
CA GLU A 187 11.07 9.55 16.15
C GLU A 187 12.29 9.29 15.28
N ASP A 188 12.42 8.05 14.79
CA ASP A 188 13.40 7.65 13.77
C ASP A 188 12.65 7.13 12.55
N TYR A 189 12.88 7.77 11.42
CA TYR A 189 12.23 7.45 10.16
C TYR A 189 13.27 7.02 9.12
N LYS A 190 13.03 5.84 8.50
CA LYS A 190 13.89 5.28 7.43
C LYS A 190 13.04 4.98 6.22
N TYR A 191 13.56 5.35 5.06
CA TYR A 191 12.95 5.06 3.78
C TYR A 191 13.99 4.61 2.77
N ASP A 192 13.78 3.39 2.25
CA ASP A 192 14.58 2.81 1.16
C ASP A 192 13.72 2.67 -0.08
N TYR A 193 14.25 3.07 -1.21
CA TYR A 193 13.56 2.99 -2.49
C TYR A 193 14.46 2.38 -3.55
N LEU A 194 13.91 1.39 -4.28
CA LEU A 194 14.55 0.77 -5.43
C LEU A 194 13.60 0.86 -6.63
N TYR A 195 14.10 1.39 -7.72
CA TYR A 195 13.46 1.34 -9.02
C TYR A 195 14.36 0.61 -10.01
N ALA A 196 13.84 -0.41 -10.66
CA ALA A 196 14.51 -1.13 -11.73
C ALA A 196 13.61 -1.16 -12.97
N ASN A 197 14.20 -0.93 -14.13
CA ASN A 197 13.53 -0.95 -15.42
C ASN A 197 14.37 -1.75 -16.42
N GLY A 198 13.73 -2.66 -17.14
CA GLY A 198 14.31 -3.41 -18.25
C GLY A 198 13.40 -3.36 -19.47
N ASN A 199 14.00 -3.42 -20.65
CA ASN A 199 13.31 -3.48 -21.93
C ASN A 199 14.03 -4.45 -22.88
N GLN A 200 13.56 -4.58 -24.13
CA GLN A 200 14.13 -5.47 -25.16
C GLN A 200 14.08 -6.93 -24.76
N TYR A 201 12.93 -7.41 -24.33
CA TYR A 201 12.75 -8.79 -23.93
C TYR A 201 12.73 -9.74 -25.15
N PRO A 202 13.51 -10.83 -25.14
CA PRO A 202 13.61 -11.76 -26.29
C PRO A 202 12.37 -12.65 -26.43
N SER A 203 11.50 -12.69 -25.44
CA SER A 203 10.24 -13.46 -25.43
C SER A 203 9.19 -12.77 -24.58
N TYR A 204 7.94 -13.23 -24.64
CA TYR A 204 6.79 -12.71 -23.89
C TYR A 204 6.81 -13.11 -22.39
N LEU A 205 7.99 -13.12 -21.80
CA LEU A 205 8.14 -13.46 -20.39
C LEU A 205 7.92 -12.22 -19.52
N PRO A 206 7.02 -12.26 -18.57
CA PRO A 206 7.01 -11.38 -17.42
C PRO A 206 8.01 -11.85 -16.36
#